data_68f997eab698aeb87a62d2d2aa34e257
#
_entry.id   68f997eab698aeb87a62d2d2aa34e257
#
_cell.length_a   1.000
_cell.length_b   1.000
_cell.length_c   1.000
_cell.angle_alpha   90.00
_cell.angle_beta   90.00
_cell.angle_gamma   90.00
#
_symmetry.space_group_name_H-M   'P 1'
#
loop_
_entity.id
_entity.type
_entity.pdbx_description
1 polymer ?
#
loop_
_entity_poly.entity_id
_entity_poly.type
_entity_poly.pdbx_seq_one_letter_code
_entity_poly.pdbx_strand_id
1 'polypeptide(L)'
;GAGLCASAFHADGDYAGHWGIRAGGTAEPASHAAVTAGRTQVKLETRYPPEINEVQWPRLMRRLSQSGGFELNDVAMAVFTQVNAASIQRVCETLALPSERAPCLMDQYGYTGSACVPIVLDHALEAGLVKGGELVTLIGSGVGYNMAGVALRLAEEMPT
;
A
#
# COMPACT_ATOMS: atom_id res chain seq x y z
N GLY A 1 20.43 12.22 -5.20
CA GLY A 1 21.07 10.95 -4.86
C GLY A 1 20.04 9.87 -4.57
N ALA A 2 20.44 8.61 -4.51
CA ALA A 2 19.60 7.47 -4.16
C ALA A 2 19.06 7.55 -2.73
N GLY A 3 17.90 6.95 -2.46
CA GLY A 3 17.30 6.82 -1.14
C GLY A 3 15.91 7.38 -1.00
N LEU A 4 15.48 7.59 0.23
CA LEU A 4 14.16 8.12 0.55
C LEU A 4 14.03 9.59 0.15
N CYS A 5 13.10 9.88 -0.76
CA CYS A 5 12.81 11.23 -1.23
C CYS A 5 11.68 11.89 -0.42
N ALA A 6 10.65 11.13 -0.10
CA ALA A 6 9.49 11.61 0.64
C ALA A 6 8.77 10.47 1.38
N SER A 7 8.06 10.82 2.43
CA SER A 7 7.08 9.94 3.08
C SER A 7 5.80 10.69 3.42
N ALA A 8 4.68 10.00 3.43
CA ALA A 8 3.39 10.55 3.80
C ALA A 8 2.54 9.48 4.50
N PHE A 9 1.75 9.91 5.47
CA PHE A 9 0.89 9.02 6.26
C PHE A 9 -0.53 9.57 6.32
N HIS A 10 -1.49 8.68 6.37
CA HIS A 10 -2.88 9.00 6.64
C HIS A 10 -3.47 7.98 7.60
N ALA A 11 -4.18 8.41 8.60
CA ALA A 11 -4.91 7.56 9.52
C ALA A 11 -6.31 8.15 9.77
N ASP A 12 -7.30 7.28 9.84
CA ASP A 12 -8.68 7.62 10.14
C ASP A 12 -9.22 6.65 11.19
N GLY A 13 -9.27 7.10 12.43
CA GLY A 13 -9.69 6.32 13.60
C GLY A 13 -11.18 6.00 13.62
N ASP A 14 -12.01 6.66 12.84
CA ASP A 14 -13.44 6.39 12.75
C ASP A 14 -13.72 4.96 12.25
N TYR A 15 -12.77 4.37 11.56
CA TYR A 15 -12.84 2.99 11.08
C TYR A 15 -12.26 1.94 12.04
N ALA A 16 -11.77 2.31 13.23
CA ALA A 16 -11.09 1.39 14.14
C ALA A 16 -11.95 0.18 14.58
N GLY A 17 -13.27 0.35 14.61
CA GLY A 17 -14.22 -0.72 14.92
C GLY A 17 -14.60 -1.63 13.77
N HIS A 18 -14.23 -1.30 12.52
CA HIS A 18 -14.74 -1.96 11.33
C HIS A 18 -14.16 -3.36 11.13
N TRP A 19 -12.88 -3.53 11.42
CA TRP A 19 -12.17 -4.77 11.18
C TRP A 19 -11.05 -4.96 12.19
N GLY A 20 -10.79 -6.20 12.62
CA GLY A 20 -9.66 -6.50 13.50
C GLY A 20 -9.78 -7.81 14.25
N ILE A 21 -8.78 -8.04 15.11
CA ILE A 21 -8.75 -9.10 16.12
C ILE A 21 -9.03 -8.45 17.46
N ARG A 22 -10.07 -8.88 18.16
CA ARG A 22 -10.54 -8.19 19.37
C ARG A 22 -9.73 -8.55 20.62
N ALA A 23 -9.28 -9.81 20.75
CA ALA A 23 -8.47 -10.27 21.86
C ALA A 23 -7.08 -10.72 21.41
N GLY A 24 -6.08 -10.53 22.29
CA GLY A 24 -4.67 -10.82 22.02
C GLY A 24 -3.77 -9.59 22.10
N GLY A 25 -4.37 -8.41 22.31
CA GLY A 25 -3.68 -7.15 22.55
C GLY A 25 -3.75 -6.70 24.01
N THR A 26 -3.30 -5.48 24.27
CA THR A 26 -3.25 -4.92 25.65
C THR A 26 -4.63 -4.67 26.26
N ALA A 27 -5.61 -4.28 25.44
CA ALA A 27 -6.97 -3.99 25.92
C ALA A 27 -7.73 -5.25 26.36
N GLU A 28 -7.55 -6.34 25.64
CA GLU A 28 -8.09 -7.66 25.99
C GLU A 28 -7.00 -8.72 25.70
N PRO A 29 -6.22 -9.13 26.72
CA PRO A 29 -5.22 -10.19 26.56
C PRO A 29 -5.84 -11.51 26.14
N ALA A 30 -5.05 -12.34 25.43
CA ALA A 30 -5.48 -13.68 25.05
C ALA A 30 -5.80 -14.53 26.29
N SER A 31 -6.91 -15.26 26.23
CA SER A 31 -7.34 -16.18 27.30
C SER A 31 -8.11 -17.37 26.72
N HIS A 32 -8.24 -18.46 27.46
CA HIS A 32 -9.07 -19.58 27.04
C HIS A 32 -10.50 -19.17 26.70
N ALA A 33 -11.09 -18.26 27.49
CA ALA A 33 -12.43 -17.73 27.24
C ALA A 33 -12.50 -16.91 25.96
N ALA A 34 -11.47 -16.10 25.66
CA ALA A 34 -11.39 -15.34 24.43
C ALA A 34 -11.25 -16.24 23.20
N VAL A 35 -10.43 -17.28 23.29
CA VAL A 35 -10.29 -18.28 22.21
C VAL A 35 -11.60 -19.03 21.98
N THR A 36 -12.21 -19.56 23.02
CA THR A 36 -13.49 -20.29 22.95
C THR A 36 -14.61 -19.41 22.35
N ALA A 37 -14.62 -18.13 22.65
CA ALA A 37 -15.60 -17.16 22.11
C ALA A 37 -15.22 -16.63 20.71
N GLY A 38 -14.13 -17.11 20.09
CA GLY A 38 -13.68 -16.70 18.75
C GLY A 38 -13.18 -15.24 18.67
N ARG A 39 -12.86 -14.59 19.81
CA ARG A 39 -12.40 -13.19 19.79
C ARG A 39 -10.94 -13.01 19.41
N THR A 40 -10.18 -14.11 19.30
CA THR A 40 -8.81 -14.13 18.76
C THR A 40 -8.77 -14.33 17.23
N GLN A 41 -9.92 -14.39 16.59
CA GLN A 41 -10.04 -14.50 15.13
C GLN A 41 -10.26 -13.13 14.50
N VAL A 42 -9.80 -12.96 13.25
CA VAL A 42 -10.09 -11.78 12.45
C VAL A 42 -11.61 -11.70 12.20
N LYS A 43 -12.18 -10.54 12.43
CA LYS A 43 -13.58 -10.23 12.12
C LYS A 43 -13.71 -8.96 11.31
N LEU A 44 -14.59 -9.00 10.31
CA LEU A 44 -15.09 -7.86 9.58
C LEU A 44 -16.48 -7.53 10.15
N GLU A 45 -16.55 -6.50 11.00
CA GLU A 45 -17.80 -6.05 11.61
C GLU A 45 -18.59 -5.14 10.67
N THR A 46 -17.88 -4.24 10.00
CA THR A 46 -18.44 -3.31 9.02
C THR A 46 -17.49 -3.18 7.83
N ARG A 47 -18.03 -3.15 6.63
CA ARG A 47 -17.20 -2.93 5.43
C ARG A 47 -16.73 -1.48 5.38
N TYR A 48 -15.50 -1.26 4.91
CA TYR A 48 -15.04 0.06 4.48
C TYR A 48 -15.83 0.53 3.27
N PRO A 49 -15.94 1.85 3.05
CA PRO A 49 -16.41 2.37 1.77
C PRO A 49 -15.61 1.75 0.62
N PRO A 50 -16.27 1.19 -0.40
CA PRO A 50 -15.57 0.47 -1.47
C PRO A 50 -14.55 1.33 -2.21
N GLU A 51 -14.80 2.65 -2.26
CA GLU A 51 -13.95 3.64 -2.92
C GLU A 51 -12.82 4.22 -2.04
N ILE A 52 -12.64 3.73 -0.80
CA ILE A 52 -11.71 4.35 0.16
C ILE A 52 -10.28 4.45 -0.39
N ASN A 53 -9.79 3.41 -1.06
CA ASN A 53 -8.47 3.42 -1.69
C ASN A 53 -8.43 4.34 -2.91
N GLU A 54 -9.49 4.37 -3.71
CA GLU A 54 -9.60 5.17 -4.93
C GLU A 54 -9.58 6.67 -4.63
N VAL A 55 -10.03 7.07 -3.43
CA VAL A 55 -9.99 8.45 -2.95
C VAL A 55 -8.66 8.76 -2.24
N GLN A 56 -8.19 7.87 -1.38
CA GLN A 56 -7.07 8.19 -0.49
C GLN A 56 -5.70 7.95 -1.13
N TRP A 57 -5.52 6.93 -1.97
CA TRP A 57 -4.24 6.70 -2.64
C TRP A 57 -3.82 7.85 -3.55
N PRO A 58 -4.70 8.44 -4.39
CA PRO A 58 -4.35 9.63 -5.14
C PRO A 58 -3.97 10.83 -4.27
N ARG A 59 -4.64 11.02 -3.13
CA ARG A 59 -4.30 12.09 -2.18
C ARG A 59 -2.90 11.87 -1.60
N LEU A 60 -2.59 10.63 -1.23
CA LEU A 60 -1.29 10.26 -0.69
C LEU A 60 -0.18 10.47 -1.73
N MET A 61 -0.40 10.04 -2.98
CA MET A 61 0.52 10.25 -4.09
C MET A 61 0.82 11.73 -4.34
N ARG A 62 -0.21 12.59 -4.34
CA ARG A 62 -0.02 14.05 -4.48
C ARG A 62 0.75 14.66 -3.30
N ARG A 63 0.53 14.17 -2.08
CA ARG A 63 1.30 14.61 -0.90
C ARG A 63 2.77 14.19 -1.01
N LEU A 64 3.07 12.98 -1.51
CA LEU A 64 4.45 12.54 -1.78
C LEU A 64 5.12 13.43 -2.83
N SER A 65 4.44 13.70 -3.94
CA SER A 65 4.92 14.60 -5.00
C SER A 65 5.24 15.99 -4.44
N GLN A 66 4.33 16.60 -3.71
CA GLN A 66 4.52 17.93 -3.12
C GLN A 66 5.68 17.96 -2.12
N SER A 67 5.76 16.99 -1.21
CA SER A 67 6.80 16.95 -0.18
C SER A 67 8.17 16.53 -0.71
N GLY A 68 8.21 15.73 -1.76
CA GLY A 68 9.43 15.25 -2.41
C GLY A 68 9.93 16.14 -3.54
N GLY A 69 9.13 17.14 -3.97
CA GLY A 69 9.51 18.07 -5.04
C GLY A 69 9.64 17.40 -6.41
N PHE A 70 8.77 16.42 -6.72
CA PHE A 70 8.74 15.73 -8.01
C PHE A 70 7.34 15.75 -8.61
N GLU A 71 7.25 15.66 -9.93
CA GLU A 71 5.96 15.52 -10.61
C GLU A 71 5.52 14.06 -10.66
N LEU A 72 4.20 13.82 -10.70
CA LEU A 72 3.68 12.44 -10.80
C LEU A 72 4.18 11.70 -12.06
N ASN A 73 4.44 12.44 -13.14
CA ASN A 73 4.99 11.90 -14.38
C ASN A 73 6.45 11.42 -14.25
N ASP A 74 7.17 11.89 -13.23
CA ASP A 74 8.54 11.45 -12.95
C ASP A 74 8.58 10.07 -12.28
N VAL A 75 7.44 9.60 -11.78
CA VAL A 75 7.32 8.29 -11.13
C VAL A 75 7.38 7.20 -12.19
N ALA A 76 8.48 6.48 -12.23
CA ALA A 76 8.67 5.36 -13.15
C ALA A 76 7.75 4.18 -12.79
N MET A 77 7.52 3.96 -11.49
CA MET A 77 6.63 2.90 -10.99
C MET A 77 5.95 3.29 -9.69
N ALA A 78 4.65 3.02 -9.60
CA ALA A 78 3.84 3.14 -8.38
C ALA A 78 3.32 1.77 -7.96
N VAL A 79 3.79 1.28 -6.83
CA VAL A 79 3.36 0.01 -6.24
C VAL A 79 2.29 0.26 -5.20
N PHE A 80 1.11 -0.31 -5.38
CA PHE A 80 -0.02 -0.22 -4.46
C PHE A 80 -0.25 -1.55 -3.74
N THR A 81 -0.87 -1.49 -2.56
CA THR A 81 -1.39 -2.68 -1.89
C THR A 81 -2.25 -3.50 -2.86
N GLN A 82 -1.93 -4.77 -3.01
CA GLN A 82 -2.55 -5.69 -3.97
C GLN A 82 -3.88 -6.26 -3.43
N VAL A 83 -4.86 -5.41 -3.19
CA VAL A 83 -6.14 -5.81 -2.60
C VAL A 83 -7.28 -5.84 -3.63
N ASN A 84 -7.22 -4.99 -4.66
CA ASN A 84 -8.25 -4.90 -5.70
C ASN A 84 -7.67 -4.28 -6.98
N ALA A 85 -7.63 -5.05 -8.06
CA ALA A 85 -7.11 -4.61 -9.35
C ALA A 85 -7.90 -3.43 -9.93
N ALA A 86 -9.24 -3.45 -9.81
CA ALA A 86 -10.09 -2.37 -10.31
C ALA A 86 -9.81 -1.04 -9.58
N SER A 87 -9.53 -1.09 -8.27
CA SER A 87 -9.17 0.11 -7.52
C SER A 87 -7.82 0.66 -7.97
N ILE A 88 -6.82 -0.19 -8.24
CA ILE A 88 -5.52 0.23 -8.79
C ILE A 88 -5.72 0.93 -10.13
N GLN A 89 -6.51 0.33 -11.03
CA GLN A 89 -6.82 0.91 -12.34
C GLN A 89 -7.46 2.30 -12.22
N ARG A 90 -8.49 2.48 -11.37
CA ARG A 90 -9.15 3.78 -11.17
C ARG A 90 -8.22 4.83 -10.57
N VAL A 91 -7.29 4.41 -9.70
CA VAL A 91 -6.25 5.29 -9.18
C VAL A 91 -5.31 5.76 -10.29
N CYS A 92 -4.89 4.86 -11.18
CA CYS A 92 -4.08 5.21 -12.35
C CYS A 92 -4.80 6.23 -13.25
N GLU A 93 -6.08 6.00 -13.54
CA GLU A 93 -6.92 6.94 -14.31
C GLU A 93 -7.00 8.31 -13.62
N THR A 94 -7.23 8.35 -12.30
CA THR A 94 -7.33 9.57 -11.49
C THR A 94 -6.01 10.37 -11.45
N LEU A 95 -4.87 9.68 -11.53
CA LEU A 95 -3.54 10.27 -11.49
C LEU A 95 -2.95 10.53 -12.89
N ALA A 96 -3.66 10.13 -13.95
CA ALA A 96 -3.14 10.07 -15.33
C ALA A 96 -1.82 9.28 -15.40
N LEU A 97 -1.69 8.23 -14.59
CA LEU A 97 -0.55 7.34 -14.57
C LEU A 97 -0.81 6.17 -15.52
N PRO A 98 0.12 5.87 -16.47
CA PRO A 98 0.00 4.69 -17.31
C PRO A 98 -0.12 3.41 -16.47
N SER A 99 -1.01 2.51 -16.83
CA SER A 99 -1.27 1.27 -16.08
C SER A 99 -0.04 0.37 -15.96
N GLU A 100 0.84 0.43 -16.96
CA GLU A 100 2.11 -0.30 -17.01
C GLU A 100 3.06 0.12 -15.88
N ARG A 101 2.88 1.34 -15.35
CA ARG A 101 3.65 1.83 -14.20
C ARG A 101 3.05 1.44 -12.84
N ALA A 102 1.94 0.71 -12.83
CA ALA A 102 1.29 0.24 -11.60
C ALA A 102 1.00 -1.28 -11.69
N PRO A 103 2.04 -2.12 -11.61
CA PRO A 103 1.90 -3.56 -11.80
C PRO A 103 0.97 -4.19 -10.76
N CYS A 104 0.21 -5.17 -11.23
CA CYS A 104 -0.76 -5.93 -10.45
C CYS A 104 -0.46 -7.41 -10.63
N LEU A 105 -0.05 -8.09 -9.56
CA LEU A 105 0.38 -9.49 -9.54
C LEU A 105 -0.58 -10.39 -8.74
N MET A 106 -1.81 -9.94 -8.53
CA MET A 106 -2.79 -10.69 -7.75
C MET A 106 -3.25 -11.98 -8.41
N ASP A 107 -3.14 -12.07 -9.73
CA ASP A 107 -3.38 -13.30 -10.50
C ASP A 107 -2.37 -14.39 -10.22
N GLN A 108 -1.13 -14.02 -9.81
CA GLN A 108 -0.04 -14.94 -9.51
C GLN A 108 0.06 -15.26 -8.03
N TYR A 109 -0.05 -14.26 -7.16
CA TYR A 109 0.24 -14.40 -5.72
C TYR A 109 -0.97 -14.18 -4.81
N GLY A 110 -2.08 -13.66 -5.34
CA GLY A 110 -3.21 -13.21 -4.55
C GLY A 110 -2.85 -11.99 -3.67
N TYR A 111 -3.61 -11.80 -2.60
CA TYR A 111 -3.31 -10.77 -1.61
C TYR A 111 -2.45 -11.35 -0.48
N THR A 112 -1.17 -10.99 -0.46
CA THR A 112 -0.18 -11.48 0.51
C THR A 112 0.00 -10.55 1.73
N GLY A 113 -1.01 -9.73 2.03
CA GLY A 113 -0.95 -8.78 3.15
C GLY A 113 0.13 -7.71 2.93
N SER A 114 0.91 -7.38 3.95
CA SER A 114 1.97 -6.38 3.86
C SER A 114 3.11 -6.77 2.92
N ALA A 115 3.29 -8.06 2.64
CA ALA A 115 4.32 -8.55 1.73
C ALA A 115 4.03 -8.22 0.25
N CYS A 116 2.77 -7.88 -0.11
CA CYS A 116 2.42 -7.61 -1.50
C CYS A 116 3.21 -6.45 -2.12
N VAL A 117 3.50 -5.41 -1.35
CA VAL A 117 4.25 -4.25 -1.87
C VAL A 117 5.71 -4.61 -2.20
N PRO A 118 6.51 -5.20 -1.29
CA PRO A 118 7.86 -5.61 -1.65
C PRO A 118 7.91 -6.71 -2.70
N ILE A 119 6.97 -7.65 -2.76
CA ILE A 119 6.90 -8.68 -3.82
C ILE A 119 6.72 -8.04 -5.20
N VAL A 120 5.84 -7.06 -5.33
CA VAL A 120 5.63 -6.35 -6.61
C VAL A 120 6.87 -5.56 -7.01
N LEU A 121 7.54 -4.91 -6.05
CA LEU A 121 8.77 -4.17 -6.32
C LEU A 121 9.89 -5.13 -6.78
N ASP A 122 10.09 -6.23 -6.08
CA ASP A 122 11.08 -7.26 -6.40
C ASP A 122 10.85 -7.81 -7.82
N HIS A 123 9.64 -8.25 -8.12
CA HIS A 123 9.26 -8.69 -9.46
C HIS A 123 9.54 -7.63 -10.54
N ALA A 124 9.25 -6.36 -10.25
CA ALA A 124 9.48 -5.28 -11.20
C ALA A 124 10.98 -5.05 -11.46
N LEU A 125 11.81 -5.20 -10.44
CA LEU A 125 13.27 -5.13 -10.56
C LEU A 125 13.81 -6.31 -11.36
N GLU A 126 13.41 -7.54 -11.05
CA GLU A 126 13.82 -8.74 -11.78
C GLU A 126 13.39 -8.71 -13.25
N ALA A 127 12.20 -8.23 -13.53
CA ALA A 127 11.68 -8.09 -14.88
C ALA A 127 12.26 -6.88 -15.66
N GLY A 128 13.09 -6.04 -15.03
CA GLY A 128 13.66 -4.84 -15.63
C GLY A 128 12.65 -3.76 -15.97
N LEU A 129 11.47 -3.76 -15.30
CA LEU A 129 10.42 -2.77 -15.47
C LEU A 129 10.78 -1.42 -14.83
N VAL A 130 11.71 -1.42 -13.91
CA VAL A 130 12.26 -0.22 -13.27
C VAL A 130 13.78 -0.37 -13.17
N LYS A 131 14.49 0.73 -13.33
CA LYS A 131 15.96 0.76 -13.42
C LYS A 131 16.59 1.57 -12.29
N GLY A 132 17.87 1.41 -12.12
CA GLY A 132 18.68 2.28 -11.25
C GLY A 132 18.51 3.76 -11.60
N GLY A 133 18.52 4.61 -10.58
CA GLY A 133 18.29 6.06 -10.71
C GLY A 133 16.83 6.48 -10.84
N GLU A 134 15.90 5.55 -11.12
CA GLU A 134 14.48 5.87 -11.30
C GLU A 134 13.76 6.09 -9.97
N LEU A 135 12.69 6.87 -10.02
CA LEU A 135 11.82 7.19 -8.89
C LEU A 135 10.67 6.19 -8.81
N VAL A 136 10.53 5.52 -7.68
CA VAL A 136 9.42 4.61 -7.39
C VAL A 136 8.63 5.09 -6.19
N THR A 137 7.32 4.82 -6.18
CA THR A 137 6.46 5.06 -5.02
C THR A 137 5.86 3.75 -4.52
N LEU A 138 5.86 3.57 -3.21
CA LEU A 138 5.29 2.39 -2.54
C LEU A 138 4.15 2.87 -1.64
N ILE A 139 2.95 2.36 -1.89
CA ILE A 139 1.72 2.77 -1.20
C ILE A 139 1.11 1.56 -0.48
N GLY A 140 1.17 1.59 0.83
CA GLY A 140 0.56 0.59 1.70
C GLY A 140 -0.72 1.09 2.35
N SER A 141 -1.75 0.25 2.40
CA SER A 141 -2.96 0.49 3.20
C SER A 141 -3.24 -0.68 4.13
N GLY A 142 -3.77 -0.39 5.29
CA GLY A 142 -4.05 -1.37 6.33
C GLY A 142 -5.31 -1.05 7.12
N VAL A 143 -5.63 -1.98 7.99
CA VAL A 143 -6.74 -1.85 8.92
C VAL A 143 -6.48 -0.70 9.89
N GLY A 144 -7.55 0.02 10.23
CA GLY A 144 -7.39 1.08 11.20
C GLY A 144 -8.37 2.25 11.05
N TYR A 145 -8.67 2.86 9.93
CA TYR A 145 -8.00 2.69 8.64
C TYR A 145 -6.71 3.53 8.59
N ASN A 146 -5.66 2.98 8.05
CA ASN A 146 -4.42 3.73 7.89
C ASN A 146 -3.73 3.40 6.55
N MET A 147 -2.87 4.31 6.10
CA MET A 147 -2.02 4.09 4.94
C MET A 147 -0.72 4.90 5.08
N ALA A 148 0.29 4.39 4.41
CA ALA A 148 1.58 5.04 4.30
C ALA A 148 2.04 5.01 2.84
N GLY A 149 2.78 6.03 2.47
CA GLY A 149 3.46 6.10 1.19
C GLY A 149 4.88 6.57 1.35
N VAL A 150 5.75 6.04 0.53
CA VAL A 150 7.13 6.50 0.39
C VAL A 150 7.45 6.71 -1.08
N ALA A 151 8.29 7.69 -1.37
CA ALA A 151 8.93 7.87 -2.66
C ALA A 151 10.43 7.58 -2.49
N LEU A 152 10.96 6.69 -3.31
CA LEU A 152 12.33 6.21 -3.27
C LEU A 152 12.99 6.46 -4.63
N ARG A 153 14.19 7.00 -4.63
CA ARG A 153 15.06 6.95 -5.81
C ARG A 153 15.99 5.76 -5.68
N LEU A 154 15.91 4.88 -6.66
CA LEU A 154 16.74 3.67 -6.70
C LEU A 154 18.22 4.04 -6.86
N ALA A 155 19.12 3.20 -6.36
CA ALA A 155 20.56 3.37 -6.61
C ALA A 155 20.85 3.17 -8.11
N GLU A 156 21.85 3.88 -8.63
CA GLU A 156 22.29 3.75 -10.04
C GLU A 156 22.77 2.31 -10.33
N GLU A 157 23.54 1.76 -9.40
CA GLU A 157 23.99 0.37 -9.43
C GLU A 157 23.14 -0.43 -8.44
N MET A 158 22.31 -1.32 -8.98
CA MET A 158 21.51 -2.25 -8.18
C MET A 158 22.34 -3.50 -7.89
N PRO A 159 22.32 -4.03 -6.66
CA PRO A 159 22.98 -5.31 -6.39
C PRO A 159 22.35 -6.40 -7.27
N THR A 160 23.21 -7.16 -7.94
CA THR A 160 22.84 -8.33 -8.77
C THR A 160 22.43 -9.52 -7.88
#